data_f8afa978dd7a9ffac6bc783c483048b1
#
_entry.id   f8afa978dd7a9ffac6bc783c483048b1
#
_cell.length_a   1.000
_cell.length_b   1.000
_cell.length_c   1.000
_cell.angle_alpha   90.00
_cell.angle_beta   90.00
_cell.angle_gamma   90.00
#
_symmetry.space_group_name_H-M   'P 1'
#
loop_
_entity.id
_entity.type
_entity.pdbx_description
1 polymer ?
#
loop_
_entity_poly.entity_id
_entity_poly.type
_entity_poly.pdbx_seq_one_letter_code
_entity_poly.pdbx_strand_id
1 'polypeptide(L)'
;ATFENDRRVIDKLGGFLLPSDTLWPLGLSALGPRSPLGLWFRGNIDVLASPSIAIVGTRDSSQYGTRIATDFAYELSRMGVAVVSGGAFGIDASAHKGALTAGGETIVVLAGGVDRPYPLRNEAIFQSVLESGGLIVSEVPPGSSPHRHRFLARNRIIAGMTRATLVVEA
;
A
#
# COMPACT_ATOMS: atom_id res chain seq x y z
N ALA A 1 28.98 -3.20 -6.12
CA ALA A 1 28.44 -4.11 -5.06
C ALA A 1 26.96 -3.87 -4.78
N THR A 2 26.48 -2.63 -4.83
CA THR A 2 25.08 -2.28 -4.48
C THR A 2 24.10 -2.67 -5.59
N PHE A 3 24.40 -2.36 -6.85
CA PHE A 3 23.51 -2.57 -7.99
C PHE A 3 23.22 -4.05 -8.32
N GLU A 4 24.23 -4.93 -8.21
CA GLU A 4 24.02 -6.38 -8.40
C GLU A 4 23.23 -7.03 -7.26
N ASN A 5 23.39 -6.51 -6.06
CA ASN A 5 22.62 -6.97 -4.91
C ASN A 5 21.14 -6.55 -5.04
N ASP A 6 20.89 -5.32 -5.49
CA ASP A 6 19.54 -4.79 -5.73
C ASP A 6 18.84 -5.58 -6.84
N ARG A 7 19.54 -5.96 -7.91
CA ARG A 7 18.99 -6.76 -9.01
C ARG A 7 18.60 -8.18 -8.56
N ARG A 8 19.42 -8.83 -7.73
CA ARG A 8 19.07 -10.16 -7.15
C ARG A 8 17.88 -10.09 -6.19
N VAL A 9 17.70 -8.94 -5.53
CA VAL A 9 16.57 -8.71 -4.65
C VAL A 9 15.30 -8.45 -5.47
N ILE A 10 15.39 -7.69 -6.57
CA ILE A 10 14.30 -7.47 -7.53
C ILE A 10 13.77 -8.81 -8.05
N ASP A 11 14.65 -9.68 -8.53
CA ASP A 11 14.28 -10.98 -9.09
C ASP A 11 13.58 -11.91 -8.08
N LYS A 12 13.81 -11.69 -6.77
CA LYS A 12 13.18 -12.46 -5.68
C LYS A 12 11.91 -11.85 -5.11
N LEU A 13 11.71 -10.54 -5.27
CA LEU A 13 10.66 -9.81 -4.55
C LEU A 13 9.49 -9.36 -5.42
N GLY A 14 9.66 -9.21 -6.73
CA GLY A 14 8.62 -8.73 -7.63
C GLY A 14 9.17 -7.80 -8.69
N GLY A 15 9.56 -6.57 -8.36
CA GLY A 15 10.12 -5.66 -9.35
C GLY A 15 10.24 -4.21 -8.91
N PHE A 16 10.49 -3.36 -9.92
CA PHE A 16 10.57 -1.92 -9.76
C PHE A 16 9.79 -1.25 -10.89
N LEU A 17 8.80 -0.44 -10.53
CA LEU A 17 7.91 0.28 -11.43
C LEU A 17 8.45 1.70 -11.65
N LEU A 18 8.53 2.11 -12.90
CA LEU A 18 8.98 3.44 -13.32
C LEU A 18 7.82 4.33 -13.76
N PRO A 19 7.98 5.67 -13.73
CA PRO A 19 6.97 6.60 -14.25
C PRO A 19 6.62 6.44 -15.73
N SER A 20 7.50 5.77 -16.50
CA SER A 20 7.29 5.45 -17.92
C SER A 20 6.44 4.20 -18.15
N ASP A 21 6.20 3.41 -17.12
CA ASP A 21 5.47 2.15 -17.25
C ASP A 21 3.96 2.40 -17.37
N THR A 22 3.28 1.56 -18.13
CA THR A 22 1.84 1.70 -18.44
C THR A 22 0.94 1.60 -17.20
N LEU A 23 1.38 0.88 -16.18
CA LEU A 23 0.67 0.70 -14.91
C LEU A 23 0.99 1.79 -13.88
N TRP A 24 1.83 2.79 -14.24
CA TRP A 24 2.13 3.87 -13.31
C TRP A 24 0.89 4.68 -12.95
N PRO A 25 0.55 4.84 -11.66
CA PRO A 25 -0.61 5.63 -11.26
C PRO A 25 -0.44 7.11 -11.63
N LEU A 26 -1.31 7.62 -12.50
CA LEU A 26 -1.22 8.99 -13.03
C LEU A 26 -1.22 10.07 -11.94
N GLY A 27 -1.93 9.84 -10.84
CA GLY A 27 -1.96 10.77 -9.72
C GLY A 27 -0.60 10.93 -9.02
N LEU A 28 0.31 9.95 -9.14
CA LEU A 28 1.69 10.11 -8.64
C LEU A 28 2.46 11.13 -9.49
N SER A 29 2.28 11.13 -10.81
CA SER A 29 2.89 12.13 -11.70
C SER A 29 2.37 13.55 -11.39
N ALA A 30 1.11 13.68 -10.98
CA ALA A 30 0.51 14.95 -10.60
C ALA A 30 1.12 15.57 -9.31
N LEU A 31 1.89 14.80 -8.53
CA LEU A 31 2.64 15.33 -7.38
C LEU A 31 3.82 16.25 -7.78
N GLY A 32 4.15 16.34 -9.07
CA GLY A 32 5.22 17.18 -9.59
C GLY A 32 6.59 16.83 -8.95
N PRO A 33 7.31 17.81 -8.38
CA PRO A 33 8.62 17.54 -7.76
C PRO A 33 8.59 16.57 -6.58
N ARG A 34 7.42 16.26 -6.05
CA ARG A 34 7.23 15.27 -4.98
C ARG A 34 6.84 13.90 -5.50
N SER A 35 6.78 13.70 -6.82
CA SER A 35 6.56 12.38 -7.41
C SER A 35 7.71 11.43 -7.03
N PRO A 36 7.45 10.17 -6.67
CA PRO A 36 8.52 9.21 -6.47
C PRO A 36 9.23 8.92 -7.81
N LEU A 37 10.54 8.66 -7.76
CA LEU A 37 11.34 8.29 -8.94
C LEU A 37 10.98 6.90 -9.49
N GLY A 38 10.36 6.07 -8.67
CA GLY A 38 9.88 4.75 -8.98
C GLY A 38 9.36 4.08 -7.72
N LEU A 39 8.73 2.92 -7.87
CA LEU A 39 8.19 2.13 -6.77
C LEU A 39 8.71 0.71 -6.83
N TRP A 40 9.34 0.26 -5.78
CA TRP A 40 9.58 -1.15 -5.52
C TRP A 40 8.26 -1.84 -5.23
N PHE A 41 8.05 -3.05 -5.73
CA PHE A 41 6.82 -3.77 -5.47
C PHE A 41 7.03 -5.25 -5.19
N ARG A 42 6.05 -5.85 -4.54
CA ARG A 42 5.92 -7.28 -4.28
C ARG A 42 4.45 -7.66 -4.41
N GLY A 43 4.16 -8.74 -5.11
CA GLY A 43 2.79 -9.20 -5.38
C GLY A 43 2.32 -8.89 -6.79
N ASN A 44 1.01 -8.82 -6.98
CA ASN A 44 0.40 -8.65 -8.29
C ASN A 44 0.34 -7.16 -8.70
N ILE A 45 1.14 -6.77 -9.69
CA ILE A 45 1.21 -5.39 -10.19
C ILE A 45 -0.06 -4.97 -10.95
N ASP A 46 -0.82 -5.92 -11.52
CA ASP A 46 -2.01 -5.63 -12.31
C ASP A 46 -3.14 -4.98 -11.50
N VAL A 47 -3.08 -5.12 -10.16
CA VAL A 47 -3.99 -4.41 -9.23
C VAL A 47 -3.96 -2.89 -9.42
N LEU A 48 -2.86 -2.33 -9.95
CA LEU A 48 -2.75 -0.89 -10.24
C LEU A 48 -3.67 -0.43 -11.38
N ALA A 49 -4.19 -1.34 -12.20
CA ALA A 49 -5.16 -1.02 -13.25
C ALA A 49 -6.58 -0.85 -12.69
N SER A 50 -6.86 -1.36 -11.50
CA SER A 50 -8.18 -1.29 -10.86
C SER A 50 -8.46 0.13 -10.31
N PRO A 51 -9.72 0.59 -10.33
CA PRO A 51 -10.08 1.79 -9.61
C PRO A 51 -9.77 1.61 -8.13
N SER A 52 -9.23 2.65 -7.48
CA SER A 52 -8.77 2.52 -6.11
C SER A 52 -9.16 3.70 -5.22
N ILE A 53 -9.39 3.41 -3.94
CA ILE A 53 -9.70 4.39 -2.88
C ILE A 53 -8.77 4.13 -1.70
N ALA A 54 -8.21 5.22 -1.14
CA ALA A 54 -7.46 5.14 0.10
C ALA A 54 -8.41 5.15 1.31
N ILE A 55 -8.15 4.28 2.29
CA ILE A 55 -8.80 4.31 3.60
C ILE A 55 -7.70 4.44 4.65
N VAL A 56 -7.71 5.54 5.39
CA VAL A 56 -6.67 5.88 6.35
C VAL A 56 -7.26 6.45 7.64
N GLY A 57 -6.47 6.47 8.72
CA GLY A 57 -6.89 7.08 9.97
C GLY A 57 -5.92 6.82 11.11
N THR A 58 -6.42 6.99 12.33
CA THR A 58 -5.65 6.81 13.55
C THR A 58 -5.14 5.39 13.72
N ARG A 59 -3.99 5.27 14.39
CA ARG A 59 -3.41 3.98 14.79
C ARG A 59 -4.07 3.39 16.04
N ASP A 60 -4.68 4.23 16.84
CA ASP A 60 -5.43 3.86 18.05
C ASP A 60 -6.92 4.07 17.78
N SER A 61 -7.45 3.22 16.90
CA SER A 61 -8.83 3.33 16.44
C SER A 61 -9.83 2.86 17.50
N SER A 62 -10.93 3.59 17.61
CA SER A 62 -12.08 3.14 18.38
C SER A 62 -12.70 1.87 17.76
N GLN A 63 -13.57 1.18 18.52
CA GLN A 63 -14.35 0.07 17.97
C GLN A 63 -15.24 0.53 16.80
N TYR A 64 -15.80 1.73 16.90
CA TYR A 64 -16.59 2.33 15.84
C TYR A 64 -15.77 2.61 14.58
N GLY A 65 -14.60 3.27 14.70
CA GLY A 65 -13.70 3.53 13.59
C GLY A 65 -13.23 2.24 12.92
N THR A 66 -12.83 1.24 13.71
CA THR A 66 -12.46 -0.10 13.23
C THR A 66 -13.57 -0.72 12.39
N ARG A 67 -14.82 -0.70 12.89
CA ARG A 67 -15.98 -1.25 12.18
C ARG A 67 -16.23 -0.49 10.87
N ILE A 68 -16.29 0.84 10.92
CA ILE A 68 -16.51 1.67 9.73
C ILE A 68 -15.44 1.41 8.66
N ALA A 69 -14.16 1.37 9.03
CA ALA A 69 -13.07 1.10 8.06
C ALA A 69 -13.23 -0.29 7.43
N THR A 70 -13.60 -1.31 8.23
CA THR A 70 -13.80 -2.67 7.74
C THR A 70 -15.00 -2.75 6.79
N ASP A 71 -16.16 -2.17 7.20
CA ASP A 71 -17.39 -2.23 6.41
C ASP A 71 -17.24 -1.49 5.08
N PHE A 72 -16.65 -0.28 5.08
CA PHE A 72 -16.37 0.46 3.82
C PHE A 72 -15.41 -0.29 2.91
N ALA A 73 -14.32 -0.82 3.46
CA ALA A 73 -13.36 -1.59 2.67
C ALA A 73 -14.00 -2.83 2.06
N TYR A 74 -14.82 -3.54 2.82
CA TYR A 74 -15.55 -4.71 2.36
C TYR A 74 -16.48 -4.37 1.19
N GLU A 75 -17.33 -3.34 1.34
CA GLU A 75 -18.29 -2.96 0.29
C GLU A 75 -17.60 -2.41 -0.95
N LEU A 76 -16.56 -1.57 -0.82
CA LEU A 76 -15.78 -1.08 -1.96
C LEU A 76 -15.14 -2.23 -2.73
N SER A 77 -14.56 -3.20 -2.02
CA SER A 77 -13.94 -4.37 -2.64
C SER A 77 -14.95 -5.24 -3.39
N ARG A 78 -16.15 -5.41 -2.85
CA ARG A 78 -17.25 -6.10 -3.56
C ARG A 78 -17.69 -5.39 -4.86
N MET A 79 -17.45 -4.08 -4.93
CA MET A 79 -17.70 -3.28 -6.14
C MET A 79 -16.53 -3.29 -7.12
N GLY A 80 -15.48 -4.07 -6.89
CA GLY A 80 -14.28 -4.13 -7.72
C GLY A 80 -13.35 -2.93 -7.56
N VAL A 81 -13.42 -2.25 -6.40
CA VAL A 81 -12.54 -1.12 -6.07
C VAL A 81 -11.43 -1.61 -5.15
N ALA A 82 -10.17 -1.42 -5.57
CA ALA A 82 -9.02 -1.76 -4.75
C ALA A 82 -8.88 -0.79 -3.55
N VAL A 83 -8.61 -1.35 -2.38
CA VAL A 83 -8.40 -0.57 -1.16
C VAL A 83 -6.91 -0.31 -0.98
N VAL A 84 -6.51 0.95 -0.87
CA VAL A 84 -5.12 1.37 -0.64
C VAL A 84 -4.96 1.90 0.77
N SER A 85 -3.97 1.42 1.49
CA SER A 85 -3.65 1.92 2.83
C SER A 85 -2.18 1.71 3.19
N GLY A 86 -1.80 2.16 4.38
CA GLY A 86 -0.40 2.17 4.78
C GLY A 86 0.05 0.95 5.60
N GLY A 87 -0.86 0.05 5.92
CA GLY A 87 -0.54 -1.13 6.73
C GLY A 87 -0.23 -0.84 8.20
N ALA A 88 -0.49 0.36 8.71
CA ALA A 88 -0.32 0.71 10.12
C ALA A 88 -1.36 -0.02 11.00
N PHE A 89 -1.23 0.13 12.33
CA PHE A 89 -2.29 -0.30 13.25
C PHE A 89 -3.57 0.51 13.04
N GLY A 90 -4.65 0.05 13.66
CA GLY A 90 -5.93 0.76 13.66
C GLY A 90 -6.64 0.73 12.31
N ILE A 91 -6.97 1.90 11.78
CA ILE A 91 -7.79 2.05 10.57
C ILE A 91 -7.17 1.35 9.35
N ASP A 92 -5.87 1.53 9.11
CA ASP A 92 -5.19 0.91 7.96
C ASP A 92 -5.32 -0.63 7.97
N ALA A 93 -5.05 -1.25 9.13
CA ALA A 93 -5.17 -2.70 9.30
C ALA A 93 -6.61 -3.18 9.11
N SER A 94 -7.57 -2.42 9.61
CA SER A 94 -9.00 -2.73 9.49
C SER A 94 -9.48 -2.64 8.04
N ALA A 95 -9.00 -1.64 7.29
CA ALA A 95 -9.29 -1.49 5.88
C ALA A 95 -8.76 -2.69 5.06
N HIS A 96 -7.51 -3.10 5.26
CA HIS A 96 -6.97 -4.29 4.58
C HIS A 96 -7.75 -5.56 4.93
N LYS A 97 -8.10 -5.76 6.20
CA LYS A 97 -8.91 -6.92 6.63
C LYS A 97 -10.29 -6.94 5.97
N GLY A 98 -10.95 -5.78 5.88
CA GLY A 98 -12.25 -5.66 5.20
C GLY A 98 -12.16 -6.06 3.72
N ALA A 99 -11.17 -5.54 3.01
CA ALA A 99 -10.93 -5.88 1.61
C ALA A 99 -10.62 -7.37 1.41
N LEU A 100 -9.74 -7.94 2.23
CA LEU A 100 -9.41 -9.37 2.21
C LEU A 100 -10.61 -10.26 2.50
N THR A 101 -11.46 -9.88 3.46
CA THR A 101 -12.68 -10.62 3.79
C THR A 101 -13.68 -10.64 2.64
N ALA A 102 -13.72 -9.59 1.83
CA ALA A 102 -14.53 -9.52 0.62
C ALA A 102 -13.94 -10.31 -0.57
N GLY A 103 -12.72 -10.85 -0.43
CA GLY A 103 -11.97 -11.43 -1.54
C GLY A 103 -11.52 -10.39 -2.58
N GLY A 104 -11.44 -9.11 -2.18
CA GLY A 104 -11.07 -8.01 -3.06
C GLY A 104 -9.60 -7.68 -3.04
N GLU A 105 -9.21 -6.81 -3.98
CA GLU A 105 -7.84 -6.35 -4.14
C GLU A 105 -7.48 -5.30 -3.09
N THR A 106 -6.26 -5.38 -2.56
CA THR A 106 -5.75 -4.35 -1.66
C THR A 106 -4.27 -4.08 -1.87
N ILE A 107 -3.88 -2.81 -1.71
CA ILE A 107 -2.53 -2.32 -1.93
C ILE A 107 -1.98 -1.74 -0.63
N VAL A 108 -0.88 -2.28 -0.17
CA VAL A 108 -0.15 -1.75 1.00
C VAL A 108 0.97 -0.84 0.51
N VAL A 109 0.99 0.41 0.97
CA VAL A 109 2.10 1.32 0.73
C VAL A 109 2.98 1.38 1.97
N LEU A 110 4.23 0.95 1.88
CA LEU A 110 5.15 0.90 3.02
C LEU A 110 6.03 2.15 3.14
N ALA A 111 6.48 2.44 4.36
CA ALA A 111 7.49 3.47 4.66
C ALA A 111 8.92 2.92 4.77
N GLY A 112 9.06 1.60 4.71
CA GLY A 112 10.31 0.84 4.64
C GLY A 112 10.38 0.03 3.36
N GLY A 113 11.43 -0.77 3.19
CA GLY A 113 11.57 -1.66 2.03
C GLY A 113 10.45 -2.71 1.96
N VAL A 114 10.09 -3.13 0.75
CA VAL A 114 9.03 -4.13 0.51
C VAL A 114 9.37 -5.52 1.07
N ASP A 115 10.65 -5.78 1.35
CA ASP A 115 11.18 -6.98 1.97
C ASP A 115 11.08 -6.98 3.51
N ARG A 116 10.80 -5.82 4.11
CA ARG A 116 10.73 -5.63 5.57
C ARG A 116 9.44 -4.92 5.97
N PRO A 117 8.28 -5.56 5.78
CA PRO A 117 7.00 -4.94 6.10
C PRO A 117 6.92 -4.59 7.59
N TYR A 118 6.38 -3.41 7.87
CA TYR A 118 6.24 -2.87 9.22
C TYR A 118 4.83 -2.26 9.40
N PRO A 119 4.20 -2.45 10.55
CA PRO A 119 4.68 -3.10 11.78
C PRO A 119 4.65 -4.65 11.71
N LEU A 120 5.59 -5.31 12.38
CA LEU A 120 5.70 -6.77 12.38
C LEU A 120 4.43 -7.48 12.90
N ARG A 121 3.69 -6.86 13.81
CA ARG A 121 2.41 -7.42 14.30
C ARG A 121 1.34 -7.54 13.22
N ASN A 122 1.48 -6.82 12.11
CA ASN A 122 0.59 -6.90 10.95
C ASN A 122 1.14 -7.85 9.86
N GLU A 123 2.19 -8.62 10.14
CA GLU A 123 2.83 -9.52 9.17
C GLU A 123 1.82 -10.50 8.55
N ALA A 124 0.91 -11.05 9.34
CA ALA A 124 -0.16 -11.92 8.84
C ALA A 124 -1.07 -11.21 7.81
N ILE A 125 -1.36 -9.91 8.00
CA ILE A 125 -2.13 -9.13 7.03
C ILE A 125 -1.33 -8.98 5.73
N PHE A 126 -0.05 -8.62 5.81
CA PHE A 126 0.80 -8.46 4.63
C PHE A 126 0.95 -9.77 3.85
N GLN A 127 1.09 -10.88 4.55
CA GLN A 127 1.13 -12.19 3.92
C GLN A 127 -0.21 -12.51 3.22
N SER A 128 -1.34 -12.29 3.89
CA SER A 128 -2.67 -12.49 3.30
C SER A 128 -2.91 -11.60 2.09
N VAL A 129 -2.40 -10.35 2.09
CA VAL A 129 -2.46 -9.46 0.91
C VAL A 129 -1.76 -10.08 -0.28
N LEU A 130 -0.57 -10.62 -0.10
CA LEU A 130 0.19 -11.26 -1.19
C LEU A 130 -0.46 -12.55 -1.67
N GLU A 131 -0.95 -13.38 -0.75
CA GLU A 131 -1.62 -14.66 -1.06
C GLU A 131 -2.95 -14.46 -1.80
N SER A 132 -3.65 -13.37 -1.52
CA SER A 132 -4.91 -13.02 -2.21
C SER A 132 -4.71 -12.32 -3.55
N GLY A 133 -3.49 -12.18 -4.03
CA GLY A 133 -3.19 -11.48 -5.28
C GLY A 133 -3.16 -9.95 -5.15
N GLY A 134 -3.00 -9.42 -3.95
CA GLY A 134 -2.80 -8.00 -3.70
C GLY A 134 -1.35 -7.54 -3.94
N LEU A 135 -1.06 -6.30 -3.58
CA LEU A 135 0.20 -5.63 -3.89
C LEU A 135 0.78 -4.91 -2.67
N ILE A 136 2.09 -4.99 -2.51
CA ILE A 136 2.86 -4.17 -1.56
C ILE A 136 3.81 -3.30 -2.36
N VAL A 137 3.82 -1.98 -2.10
CA VAL A 137 4.71 -1.04 -2.77
C VAL A 137 5.48 -0.16 -1.79
N SER A 138 6.63 0.32 -2.23
CA SER A 138 7.43 1.29 -1.48
C SER A 138 8.30 2.15 -2.40
N GLU A 139 8.48 3.41 -2.04
CA GLU A 139 9.43 4.34 -2.67
C GLU A 139 10.89 4.05 -2.25
N VAL A 140 11.08 3.40 -1.11
CA VAL A 140 12.43 3.17 -0.59
C VAL A 140 12.95 1.78 -0.96
N PRO A 141 14.27 1.65 -1.20
CA PRO A 141 14.86 0.40 -1.62
C PRO A 141 14.65 -0.74 -0.62
N PRO A 142 14.65 -1.99 -1.10
CA PRO A 142 14.72 -3.18 -0.24
C PRO A 142 15.87 -3.07 0.78
N GLY A 143 15.70 -3.66 1.95
CA GLY A 143 16.64 -3.55 3.07
C GLY A 143 16.50 -2.27 3.91
N SER A 144 15.72 -1.29 3.44
CA SER A 144 15.52 -0.02 4.16
C SER A 144 14.61 -0.18 5.38
N SER A 145 15.08 0.31 6.52
CA SER A 145 14.24 0.37 7.74
C SER A 145 13.24 1.53 7.67
N PRO A 146 12.07 1.39 8.27
CA PRO A 146 11.11 2.48 8.38
C PRO A 146 11.65 3.53 9.38
N HIS A 147 11.69 4.80 8.96
CA HIS A 147 12.05 5.93 9.80
C HIS A 147 10.86 6.88 9.96
N ARG A 148 10.77 7.61 11.09
CA ARG A 148 9.62 8.47 11.42
C ARG A 148 9.22 9.41 10.28
N HIS A 149 10.17 10.09 9.65
CA HIS A 149 9.91 11.01 8.53
C HIS A 149 9.35 10.31 7.28
N ARG A 150 9.69 9.03 7.07
CA ARG A 150 9.22 8.24 5.91
C ARG A 150 7.74 7.92 5.99
N PHE A 151 7.15 7.80 7.19
CA PHE A 151 5.70 7.59 7.33
C PHE A 151 4.90 8.78 6.80
N LEU A 152 5.36 10.02 7.10
CA LEU A 152 4.71 11.22 6.58
C LEU A 152 4.94 11.37 5.07
N ALA A 153 6.17 11.14 4.60
CA ALA A 153 6.50 11.19 3.17
C ALA A 153 5.67 10.18 2.35
N ARG A 154 5.48 8.96 2.87
CA ARG A 154 4.72 7.89 2.23
C ARG A 154 3.24 8.25 2.00
N ASN A 155 2.62 9.03 2.88
CA ASN A 155 1.19 9.34 2.79
C ASN A 155 0.81 10.01 1.47
N ARG A 156 1.73 10.80 0.84
CA ARG A 156 1.49 11.38 -0.48
C ARG A 156 1.35 10.33 -1.58
N ILE A 157 2.02 9.17 -1.41
CA ILE A 157 1.94 8.06 -2.36
C ILE A 157 0.57 7.39 -2.22
N ILE A 158 0.09 7.12 -1.01
CA ILE A 158 -1.26 6.60 -0.78
C ILE A 158 -2.30 7.48 -1.48
N ALA A 159 -2.26 8.79 -1.22
CA ALA A 159 -3.20 9.72 -1.83
C ALA A 159 -3.03 9.83 -3.36
N GLY A 160 -1.79 9.86 -3.86
CA GLY A 160 -1.50 9.99 -5.29
C GLY A 160 -1.81 8.72 -6.10
N MET A 161 -1.89 7.56 -5.47
CA MET A 161 -2.26 6.31 -6.14
C MET A 161 -3.78 6.15 -6.31
N THR A 162 -4.58 6.95 -5.63
CA THR A 162 -6.02 6.73 -5.49
C THR A 162 -6.84 7.90 -6.03
N ARG A 163 -8.09 7.62 -6.38
CA ARG A 163 -9.04 8.64 -6.85
C ARG A 163 -9.63 9.47 -5.70
N ALA A 164 -9.69 8.91 -4.51
CA ALA A 164 -10.19 9.56 -3.32
C ALA A 164 -9.53 8.98 -2.07
N THR A 165 -9.55 9.75 -0.98
CA THR A 165 -9.09 9.31 0.34
C THR A 165 -10.21 9.44 1.34
N LEU A 166 -10.57 8.34 1.98
CA LEU A 166 -11.48 8.29 3.11
C LEU A 166 -10.67 8.33 4.41
N VAL A 167 -10.84 9.38 5.19
CA VAL A 167 -10.31 9.46 6.56
C VAL A 167 -11.42 9.05 7.51
N VAL A 168 -11.28 7.89 8.15
CA VAL A 168 -12.33 7.31 9.01
C VAL A 168 -12.28 7.90 10.40
N GLU A 169 -11.09 8.02 10.95
CA GLU A 169 -10.86 8.55 12.29
C GLU A 169 -9.47 9.17 12.35
N ALA A 170 -9.32 10.39 12.92
CA ALA A 170 -8.07 11.16 12.96
C ALA A 170 -7.68 11.55 14.41
#